data_e2b661924a7f47c4a117e66fe88ce716
#
_entry.id   e2b661924a7f47c4a117e66fe88ce716
#
_cell.length_a   1.000
_cell.length_b   1.000
_cell.length_c   1.000
_cell.angle_alpha   90.00
_cell.angle_beta   90.00
_cell.angle_gamma   90.00
#
_symmetry.space_group_name_H-M   'P 1'
#
loop_
_entity.id
_entity.type
_entity.pdbx_description
1 polymer ?
#
loop_
_entity_poly.entity_id
_entity_poly.type
_entity_poly.pdbx_seq_one_letter_code
_entity_poly.pdbx_strand_id
1 'polypeptide(L)' 'MKGTVKFFNESKGYGFITNDETGEDLFVHYSALGNLTIKEGDKVEYE' A
#
# COMPACT_ATOMS: atom_id res chain seq x y z
N MET A 1 8.36 -4.93 7.52
CA MET A 1 8.21 -3.46 7.57
C MET A 1 6.74 -3.10 7.69
N LYS A 2 6.46 -2.02 8.36
CA LYS A 2 5.09 -1.55 8.55
C LYS A 2 4.86 -0.24 7.84
N GLY A 3 3.66 -0.11 7.28
CA GLY A 3 3.30 1.10 6.58
C GLY A 3 1.82 1.36 6.64
N THR A 4 1.43 2.51 6.16
CA THR A 4 0.04 2.92 6.08
C THR A 4 -0.29 3.22 4.63
N VAL A 5 -1.41 2.70 4.15
CA VAL A 5 -1.84 2.97 2.78
C VAL A 5 -2.18 4.45 2.68
N LYS A 6 -1.39 5.17 1.89
CA LYS A 6 -1.60 6.58 1.66
C LYS A 6 -2.73 6.81 0.67
N PHE A 7 -2.79 5.94 -0.33
CA PHE A 7 -3.73 6.09 -1.42
C PHE A 7 -3.81 4.77 -2.18
N PHE A 8 -4.98 4.42 -2.63
CA PHE A 8 -5.13 3.24 -3.49
C PHE A 8 -6.25 3.47 -4.49
N ASN A 9 -5.94 3.25 -5.77
CA ASN A 9 -6.89 3.41 -6.86
C ASN A 9 -7.30 2.03 -7.36
N GLU A 10 -8.48 1.59 -6.95
CA GLU A 10 -8.99 0.27 -7.34
C GLU A 10 -9.27 0.17 -8.83
N SER A 11 -9.68 1.26 -9.43
CA SER A 11 -10.00 1.28 -10.86
C SER A 11 -8.77 1.02 -11.72
N LYS A 12 -7.64 1.54 -11.30
CA LYS A 12 -6.38 1.37 -12.02
C LYS A 12 -5.51 0.28 -11.42
N GLY A 13 -5.82 -0.15 -10.20
CA GLY A 13 -5.14 -1.27 -9.55
C GLY A 13 -3.78 -0.93 -9.00
N TYR A 14 -3.57 0.30 -8.54
CA TYR A 14 -2.30 0.67 -7.94
C TYR A 14 -2.51 1.64 -6.79
N GLY A 15 -1.47 1.82 -6.00
CA GLY A 15 -1.53 2.73 -4.88
C GLY A 15 -0.16 2.98 -4.30
N PHE A 16 -0.13 3.69 -3.18
CA PHE A 16 1.10 4.02 -2.46
C PHE A 16 0.94 3.71 -0.99
N ILE A 17 1.99 3.18 -0.41
CA ILE A 17 2.06 2.91 1.03
C ILE A 17 3.18 3.75 1.58
N THR A 18 2.91 4.47 2.68
CA THR A 18 3.93 5.25 3.35
C THR A 18 4.59 4.37 4.40
N ASN A 19 5.90 4.23 4.33
CA ASN A 19 6.66 3.46 5.31
C ASN A 19 6.64 4.22 6.63
N ASP A 20 6.08 3.59 7.67
CA ASP A 20 5.96 4.23 8.98
C ASP A 20 7.32 4.47 9.65
N GLU A 21 8.33 3.71 9.25
CA GLU A 21 9.66 3.84 9.84
C GLU A 21 10.49 4.95 9.22
N THR A 22 10.38 5.12 7.91
CA THR A 22 11.20 6.09 7.17
C THR A 22 10.41 7.26 6.61
N GLY A 23 9.09 7.11 6.49
CA GLY A 23 8.25 8.13 5.89
C GLY A 23 8.26 8.13 4.37
N GLU A 24 8.90 7.15 3.76
CA GLU A 24 8.98 7.05 2.31
C GLU A 24 7.73 6.41 1.73
N ASP A 25 7.35 6.85 0.52
CA ASP A 25 6.23 6.24 -0.19
C ASP A 25 6.73 5.07 -1.02
N LEU A 26 5.93 4.00 -1.02
CA LEU A 26 6.23 2.81 -1.82
C LEU A 26 5.09 2.58 -2.80
N PHE A 27 5.42 2.44 -4.07
CA PHE A 27 4.43 2.14 -5.10
C PHE A 27 4.04 0.66 -5.01
N VAL A 28 2.73 0.39 -5.05
CA VAL A 28 2.22 -0.99 -5.05
C VAL A 28 1.20 -1.14 -6.16
N HIS A 29 1.19 -2.32 -6.78
CA HIS A 29 0.21 -2.66 -7.80
C HIS A 29 -0.59 -3.86 -7.30
N TYR A 30 -1.86 -3.93 -7.69
CA TYR A 30 -2.73 -4.98 -7.17
C TYR A 30 -2.20 -6.39 -7.47
N SER A 31 -1.47 -6.55 -8.54
CA SER A 31 -0.91 -7.86 -8.89
C SER A 31 0.15 -8.31 -7.89
N ALA A 32 0.80 -7.36 -7.22
CA ALA A 32 1.78 -7.67 -6.18
C ALA A 32 1.09 -7.98 -4.86
N LEU A 33 -0.15 -7.57 -4.70
CA LEU A 33 -0.92 -7.81 -3.49
C LEU A 33 -1.59 -9.19 -3.49
N GLY A 34 -1.67 -9.82 -4.66
CA GLY A 34 -2.34 -11.10 -4.78
C GLY A 34 -3.82 -10.97 -4.48
N ASN A 35 -4.28 -11.68 -3.44
CA ASN A 35 -5.69 -11.64 -3.04
C ASN A 35 -6.00 -10.58 -1.99
N LEU A 36 -5.02 -9.79 -1.62
CA LEU A 36 -5.21 -8.79 -0.58
C LEU A 36 -5.93 -7.57 -1.14
N THR A 37 -6.86 -7.07 -0.34
CA THR A 37 -7.56 -5.83 -0.65
C THR A 37 -7.17 -4.80 0.38
N ILE A 38 -6.67 -3.66 -0.08
CA ILE A 38 -6.27 -2.58 0.83
C ILE A 38 -7.04 -1.33 0.49
N LYS A 39 -7.16 -0.46 1.47
CA LYS A 39 -7.87 0.81 1.33
C LYS A 39 -7.04 1.93 1.90
N GLU A 40 -7.32 3.15 1.47
CA GLU A 40 -6.69 4.33 2.00
C GLU A 40 -6.79 4.34 3.53
N GLY A 41 -5.66 4.53 4.18
CA GLY A 41 -5.60 4.58 5.63
C GLY A 41 -5.38 3.24 6.32
N ASP A 42 -5.41 2.14 5.57
CA ASP A 42 -5.18 0.82 6.15
C ASP A 42 -3.73 0.66 6.58
N LYS A 43 -3.54 -0.03 7.70
CA LYS A 43 -2.19 -0.41 8.13
C LYS A 43 -1.80 -1.71 7.47
N VAL A 44 -0.60 -1.77 6.94
CA VAL A 44 -0.12 -2.95 6.25
C VAL A 44 1.27 -3.31 6.75
N GLU A 45 1.62 -4.58 6.54
CA GLU A 45 2.96 -5.06 6.84
C GLU A 45 3.51 -5.70 5.59
N TYR A 46 4.75 -5.38 5.25
CA TYR A 46 5.37 -5.87 4.02
C TYR A 46 6.87 -6.02 4.22
N GLU A 47 7.49 -6.67 3.27
CA GLU A 47 8.94 -6.87 3.27
C GLU A 47 9.62 -6.08 2.20
#